data_e72021145c2f2e0d2e3c019439318830
#
_entry.id   e72021145c2f2e0d2e3c019439318830
#
_cell.length_a   1.000
_cell.length_b   1.000
_cell.length_c   1.000
_cell.angle_alpha   90.00
_cell.angle_beta   90.00
_cell.angle_gamma   90.00
#
_symmetry.space_group_name_H-M   'P 1'
#
loop_
_entity.id
_entity.type
_entity.pdbx_description
1 polymer ?
#
loop_
_entity_poly.entity_id
_entity_poly.type
_entity_poly.pdbx_seq_one_letter_code
_entity_poly.pdbx_strand_id
1 'polypeptide(L)'
;MNEQPRHVLFLCTGNSARSILAEAVMNALAKGRFVAHSAGSFPTGRVNPFAIELLQKNGLPTDGLRSKSWDEFAAPGAPALDYVFTVCDNAAGEVCPVWPGQPVSAHWGVEDPAAVEGTDEEKRKAFVRALTTLQRRIELFLSLPHGKIDKLVLERRLDEIGRSGDAENAA
;
A
#
# COMPACT_ATOMS: atom_id res chain seq x y z
N MET A 1 26.50 -3.01 9.44
CA MET A 1 26.40 -1.82 8.64
C MET A 1 24.97 -1.41 8.48
N ASN A 2 24.68 -0.22 8.88
CA ASN A 2 23.31 0.25 8.96
C ASN A 2 22.89 0.92 7.66
N GLU A 3 22.32 0.13 6.76
CA GLU A 3 21.62 0.74 5.66
C GLU A 3 20.38 1.41 6.20
N GLN A 4 20.15 2.64 5.78
CA GLN A 4 18.94 3.35 6.13
C GLN A 4 17.75 2.64 5.50
N PRO A 5 16.62 2.49 6.23
CA PRO A 5 15.44 1.87 5.63
C PRO A 5 14.96 2.69 4.44
N ARG A 6 14.43 2.00 3.43
CA ARG A 6 13.82 2.66 2.28
C ARG A 6 12.36 2.97 2.61
N HIS A 7 11.88 4.08 2.08
CA HIS A 7 10.53 4.54 2.35
C HIS A 7 9.58 4.20 1.20
N VAL A 8 8.45 3.61 1.55
CA VAL A 8 7.41 3.18 0.62
C VAL A 8 6.12 3.92 0.96
N LEU A 9 5.46 4.48 -0.04
CA LEU A 9 4.16 5.13 0.14
C LEU A 9 3.09 4.39 -0.64
N PHE A 10 2.03 3.97 0.05
CA PHE A 10 0.85 3.40 -0.58
C PHE A 10 -0.23 4.46 -0.69
N LEU A 11 -0.75 4.67 -1.90
CA LEU A 11 -1.77 5.67 -2.18
C LEU A 11 -3.10 5.05 -2.54
N CYS A 12 -4.15 5.62 -1.97
CA CYS A 12 -5.53 5.30 -2.26
C CYS A 12 -6.29 6.63 -2.20
N THR A 13 -7.52 6.68 -2.68
CA THR A 13 -8.27 7.95 -2.63
C THR A 13 -8.60 8.34 -1.19
N GLY A 14 -9.26 7.45 -0.46
CA GLY A 14 -9.77 7.75 0.89
C GLY A 14 -8.79 7.49 2.03
N ASN A 15 -7.74 6.74 1.79
CA ASN A 15 -6.78 6.31 2.83
C ASN A 15 -7.50 5.79 4.08
N SER A 16 -8.45 4.87 3.87
CA SER A 16 -9.22 4.30 4.97
C SER A 16 -9.12 2.79 5.07
N ALA A 17 -8.87 2.09 3.96
CA ALA A 17 -8.84 0.63 3.93
C ALA A 17 -7.60 0.08 3.21
N ARG A 18 -7.58 0.05 1.88
CA ARG A 18 -6.54 -0.63 1.09
C ARG A 18 -5.12 -0.17 1.40
N SER A 19 -4.88 1.12 1.38
CA SER A 19 -3.55 1.67 1.66
C SER A 19 -3.15 1.48 3.12
N ILE A 20 -4.12 1.54 4.03
CA ILE A 20 -3.89 1.28 5.46
C ILE A 20 -3.47 -0.18 5.67
N LEU A 21 -4.16 -1.13 5.04
CA LEU A 21 -3.80 -2.54 5.12
C LEU A 21 -2.38 -2.77 4.59
N ALA A 22 -2.05 -2.16 3.46
CA ALA A 22 -0.74 -2.29 2.85
C ALA A 22 0.37 -1.73 3.75
N GLU A 23 0.15 -0.57 4.33
CA GLU A 23 1.11 0.04 5.27
C GLU A 23 1.40 -0.90 6.45
N ALA A 24 0.36 -1.42 7.07
CA ALA A 24 0.51 -2.28 8.24
C ALA A 24 1.24 -3.59 7.91
N VAL A 25 0.88 -4.21 6.79
CA VAL A 25 1.53 -5.46 6.34
C VAL A 25 2.99 -5.24 6.01
N MET A 26 3.30 -4.19 5.25
CA MET A 26 4.69 -3.91 4.87
C MET A 26 5.55 -3.66 6.10
N ASN A 27 5.09 -2.85 7.04
CA ASN A 27 5.86 -2.57 8.25
C ASN A 27 6.09 -3.83 9.10
N ALA A 28 5.14 -4.76 9.10
CA ALA A 28 5.29 -6.01 9.83
C ALA A 28 6.25 -6.98 9.14
N LEU A 29 6.18 -7.08 7.82
CA LEU A 29 6.97 -8.07 7.07
C LEU A 29 8.38 -7.60 6.70
N ALA A 30 8.58 -6.29 6.59
CA ALA A 30 9.85 -5.74 6.12
C ALA A 30 10.98 -5.82 7.15
N LYS A 31 10.66 -5.99 8.42
CA LYS A 31 11.64 -6.15 9.51
C LYS A 31 12.72 -5.06 9.52
N GLY A 32 12.30 -3.82 9.35
CA GLY A 32 13.20 -2.67 9.39
C GLY A 32 13.90 -2.33 8.06
N ARG A 33 13.76 -3.16 7.04
CA ARG A 33 14.36 -2.87 5.72
C ARG A 33 13.62 -1.75 4.99
N PHE A 34 12.33 -1.65 5.22
CA PHE A 34 11.45 -0.64 4.63
C PHE A 34 10.59 -0.02 5.70
N VAL A 35 10.29 1.26 5.54
CA VAL A 35 9.30 1.96 6.35
C VAL A 35 8.15 2.31 5.42
N ALA A 36 6.97 1.81 5.72
CA ALA A 36 5.79 2.05 4.89
C ALA A 36 4.93 3.17 5.47
N HIS A 37 4.37 3.91 4.56
CA HIS A 37 3.43 5.00 4.82
C HIS A 37 2.22 4.81 3.94
N SER A 38 1.11 5.47 4.27
CA SER A 38 -0.06 5.51 3.39
C SER A 38 -0.67 6.90 3.41
N ALA A 39 -1.35 7.24 2.34
CA ALA A 39 -2.02 8.55 2.21
C ALA A 39 -3.12 8.46 1.16
N GLY A 40 -3.95 9.51 1.10
CA GLY A 40 -4.99 9.62 0.10
C GLY A 40 -5.07 11.01 -0.50
N SER A 41 -5.63 11.09 -1.70
CA SER A 41 -5.89 12.37 -2.36
C SER A 41 -7.07 13.09 -1.70
N PHE A 42 -8.05 12.33 -1.23
CA PHE A 42 -9.22 12.84 -0.52
C PHE A 42 -9.46 11.99 0.73
N PRO A 43 -8.62 12.16 1.77
CA PRO A 43 -8.70 11.28 2.94
C PRO A 43 -10.02 11.46 3.68
N THR A 44 -10.60 10.33 4.12
CA THR A 44 -11.86 10.35 4.89
C THR A 44 -11.66 10.88 6.31
N GLY A 45 -10.40 10.88 6.78
CA GLY A 45 -10.08 11.26 8.15
C GLY A 45 -10.28 10.14 9.17
N ARG A 46 -10.77 8.98 8.73
CA ARG A 46 -11.03 7.83 9.61
C ARG A 46 -10.55 6.55 8.96
N VAL A 47 -9.86 5.73 9.75
CA VAL A 47 -9.50 4.38 9.31
C VAL A 47 -10.74 3.49 9.42
N ASN A 48 -10.99 2.67 8.40
CA ASN A 48 -12.16 1.80 8.37
C ASN A 48 -12.09 0.78 9.50
N PRO A 49 -13.16 0.63 10.31
CA PRO A 49 -13.16 -0.30 11.43
C PRO A 49 -12.90 -1.76 11.04
N PHE A 50 -13.36 -2.19 9.87
CA PHE A 50 -13.12 -3.56 9.39
C PHE A 50 -11.63 -3.78 9.10
N ALA A 51 -10.91 -2.74 8.65
CA ALA A 51 -9.47 -2.83 8.45
C ALA A 51 -8.76 -3.05 9.79
N ILE A 52 -9.10 -2.25 10.80
CA ILE A 52 -8.49 -2.37 12.13
C ILE A 52 -8.80 -3.75 12.73
N GLU A 53 -10.06 -4.19 12.67
CA GLU A 53 -10.47 -5.50 13.18
C GLU A 53 -9.64 -6.63 12.54
N LEU A 54 -9.51 -6.59 11.21
CA LEU A 54 -8.79 -7.62 10.49
C LEU A 54 -7.30 -7.64 10.85
N LEU A 55 -6.68 -6.47 10.93
CA LEU A 55 -5.27 -6.37 11.31
C LEU A 55 -5.04 -6.91 12.72
N GLN A 56 -5.91 -6.57 13.66
CA GLN A 56 -5.82 -7.07 15.04
C GLN A 56 -5.96 -8.59 15.09
N LYS A 57 -6.90 -9.14 14.32
CA LYS A 57 -7.09 -10.60 14.26
C LYS A 57 -5.87 -11.34 13.72
N ASN A 58 -5.10 -10.67 12.87
CA ASN A 58 -3.87 -11.24 12.30
C ASN A 58 -2.62 -10.90 13.11
N GLY A 59 -2.79 -10.30 14.29
CA GLY A 59 -1.67 -9.95 15.14
C GLY A 59 -0.81 -8.82 14.62
N LEU A 60 -1.34 -8.01 13.70
CA LEU A 60 -0.60 -6.90 13.13
C LEU A 60 -0.83 -5.62 13.95
N PRO A 61 0.22 -4.85 14.23
CA PRO A 61 0.06 -3.60 14.99
C PRO A 61 -0.80 -2.59 14.23
N THR A 62 -1.67 -1.92 14.97
CA THR A 62 -2.53 -0.86 14.42
C THR A 62 -2.19 0.52 14.97
N ASP A 63 -1.22 0.60 15.86
CA ASP A 63 -0.79 1.86 16.47
C ASP A 63 -0.25 2.83 15.40
N GLY A 64 -0.70 4.06 15.45
CA GLY A 64 -0.24 5.09 14.54
C GLY A 64 -0.90 5.10 13.18
N LEU A 65 -1.76 4.14 12.88
CA LEU A 65 -2.51 4.14 11.62
C LEU A 65 -3.54 5.29 11.64
N ARG A 66 -3.50 6.11 10.59
CA ARG A 66 -4.43 7.24 10.47
C ARG A 66 -4.66 7.57 9.00
N SER A 67 -5.85 8.09 8.72
CA SER A 67 -6.20 8.58 7.40
C SER A 67 -5.63 9.99 7.23
N LYS A 68 -4.88 10.24 6.16
CA LYS A 68 -4.16 11.49 5.96
C LYS A 68 -4.01 11.83 4.49
N SER A 69 -3.77 13.11 4.23
CA SER A 69 -3.55 13.61 2.88
C SER A 69 -2.15 13.26 2.37
N TRP A 70 -2.05 12.97 1.09
CA TRP A 70 -0.77 12.77 0.40
C TRP A 70 0.12 14.03 0.43
N ASP A 71 -0.49 15.20 0.67
CA ASP A 71 0.28 16.45 0.79
C ASP A 71 1.30 16.40 1.93
N GLU A 72 1.07 15.59 2.95
CA GLU A 72 2.03 15.42 4.05
C GLU A 72 3.37 14.89 3.55
N PHE A 73 3.36 14.10 2.49
CA PHE A 73 4.57 13.49 1.94
C PHE A 73 5.24 14.32 0.85
N ALA A 74 4.59 15.38 0.41
CA ALA A 74 5.16 16.36 -0.51
C ALA A 74 5.66 17.61 0.22
N ALA A 75 5.39 17.73 1.51
CA ALA A 75 5.76 18.91 2.32
C ALA A 75 7.26 18.92 2.65
N PRO A 76 7.84 20.09 2.91
CA PRO A 76 9.22 20.18 3.40
C PRO A 76 9.40 19.36 4.68
N GLY A 77 10.48 18.60 4.76
CA GLY A 77 10.78 17.74 5.90
C GLY A 77 10.18 16.34 5.81
N ALA A 78 9.37 16.06 4.79
CA ALA A 78 8.86 14.72 4.57
C ALA A 78 10.01 13.77 4.18
N PRO A 79 9.91 12.48 4.52
CA PRO A 79 10.96 11.53 4.13
C PRO A 79 11.04 11.43 2.61
N ALA A 80 12.26 11.25 2.09
CA ALA A 80 12.44 10.95 0.66
C ALA A 80 11.87 9.58 0.38
N LEU A 81 11.01 9.48 -0.62
CA LEU A 81 10.35 8.22 -0.97
C LEU A 81 11.16 7.44 -1.99
N ASP A 82 11.30 6.15 -1.76
CA ASP A 82 11.96 5.23 -2.69
C ASP A 82 10.96 4.55 -3.61
N TYR A 83 9.76 4.28 -3.12
CA TYR A 83 8.70 3.63 -3.87
C TYR A 83 7.34 4.26 -3.58
N VAL A 84 6.52 4.38 -4.62
CA VAL A 84 5.12 4.81 -4.49
C VAL A 84 4.24 3.81 -5.24
N PHE A 85 3.28 3.22 -4.52
CA PHE A 85 2.32 2.29 -5.11
C PHE A 85 0.91 2.85 -4.99
N THR A 86 0.20 2.94 -6.11
CA THR A 86 -1.23 3.22 -6.09
C THR A 86 -1.98 1.91 -5.95
N VAL A 87 -2.89 1.82 -4.98
CA VAL A 87 -3.63 0.60 -4.70
C VAL A 87 -5.11 0.69 -5.06
N CYS A 88 -5.53 1.81 -5.62
CA CYS A 88 -6.86 1.95 -6.23
C CYS A 88 -6.74 2.66 -7.58
N ASP A 89 -7.65 2.32 -8.49
CA ASP A 89 -7.60 2.86 -9.86
C ASP A 89 -7.80 4.37 -9.90
N ASN A 90 -8.62 4.91 -9.02
CA ASN A 90 -8.86 6.35 -8.96
C ASN A 90 -7.59 7.13 -8.63
N ALA A 91 -6.81 6.65 -7.64
CA ALA A 91 -5.55 7.31 -7.27
C ALA A 91 -4.55 7.27 -8.43
N ALA A 92 -4.54 6.19 -9.20
CA ALA A 92 -3.65 6.07 -10.35
C ALA A 92 -3.96 7.08 -11.45
N GLY A 93 -5.23 7.49 -11.58
CA GLY A 93 -5.67 8.45 -12.58
C GLY A 93 -5.61 9.91 -12.14
N GLU A 94 -5.25 10.18 -10.89
CA GLU A 94 -5.20 11.53 -10.36
C GLU A 94 -3.83 12.17 -10.59
N VAL A 95 -3.79 13.50 -10.65
CA VAL A 95 -2.54 14.25 -10.77
C VAL A 95 -1.86 14.27 -9.41
N CYS A 96 -0.80 13.48 -9.28
CA CYS A 96 -0.05 13.36 -8.03
C CYS A 96 0.91 14.53 -7.82
N PRO A 97 1.19 14.90 -6.58
CA PRO A 97 2.29 15.83 -6.27
C PRO A 97 3.65 15.27 -6.76
N VAL A 98 4.62 16.15 -6.89
CA VAL A 98 5.99 15.73 -7.13
C VAL A 98 6.59 15.29 -5.81
N TRP A 99 6.99 14.02 -5.74
CA TRP A 99 7.50 13.44 -4.49
C TRP A 99 9.00 13.68 -4.34
N PRO A 100 9.48 14.02 -3.13
CA PRO A 100 10.91 14.07 -2.87
C PRO A 100 11.56 12.71 -3.15
N GLY A 101 12.74 12.70 -3.77
CA GLY A 101 13.49 11.48 -3.99
C GLY A 101 13.27 10.79 -5.32
N GLN A 102 12.33 11.26 -6.13
CA GLN A 102 11.99 10.64 -7.42
C GLN A 102 11.76 9.13 -7.31
N PRO A 103 10.73 8.71 -6.58
CA PRO A 103 10.51 7.29 -6.29
C PRO A 103 10.17 6.47 -7.53
N VAL A 104 10.46 5.18 -7.45
CA VAL A 104 9.95 4.19 -8.40
C VAL A 104 8.46 4.03 -8.13
N SER A 105 7.64 4.07 -9.17
CA SER A 105 6.18 4.00 -9.05
C SER A 105 5.63 2.76 -9.74
N ALA A 106 4.57 2.20 -9.17
CA ALA A 106 3.81 1.13 -9.81
C ALA A 106 2.36 1.18 -9.35
N HIS A 107 1.48 0.58 -10.15
CA HIS A 107 0.07 0.46 -9.82
C HIS A 107 -0.24 -0.96 -9.36
N TRP A 108 -0.72 -1.08 -8.12
CA TRP A 108 -1.08 -2.35 -7.49
C TRP A 108 -2.57 -2.34 -7.14
N GLY A 109 -3.43 -2.13 -8.13
CA GLY A 109 -4.86 -1.98 -7.92
C GLY A 109 -5.50 -3.17 -7.21
N VAL A 110 -6.32 -2.87 -6.21
CA VAL A 110 -7.08 -3.86 -5.44
C VAL A 110 -8.53 -3.38 -5.39
N GLU A 111 -9.46 -4.30 -5.58
CA GLU A 111 -10.88 -3.98 -5.45
C GLU A 111 -11.17 -3.41 -4.06
N ASP A 112 -12.03 -2.37 -4.01
CA ASP A 112 -12.33 -1.69 -2.76
C ASP A 112 -13.22 -2.54 -1.85
N PRO A 113 -12.68 -3.08 -0.75
CA PRO A 113 -13.50 -3.89 0.16
C PRO A 113 -14.55 -3.07 0.89
N ALA A 114 -14.34 -1.76 1.04
CA ALA A 114 -15.29 -0.88 1.70
C ALA A 114 -16.53 -0.59 0.83
N ALA A 115 -16.43 -0.82 -0.48
CA ALA A 115 -17.55 -0.63 -1.41
C ALA A 115 -18.49 -1.83 -1.49
N VAL A 116 -18.14 -2.94 -0.87
CA VAL A 116 -18.99 -4.14 -0.87
C VAL A 116 -20.24 -3.90 -0.06
N GLU A 117 -21.38 -4.13 -0.68
CA GLU A 117 -22.69 -4.06 -0.03
C GLU A 117 -23.10 -5.45 0.44
N GLY A 118 -23.83 -5.53 1.55
CA GLY A 118 -24.29 -6.79 2.09
C GLY A 118 -24.12 -6.87 3.59
N THR A 119 -23.99 -8.08 4.11
CA THR A 119 -23.84 -8.32 5.55
C THR A 119 -22.42 -7.96 6.00
N ASP A 120 -22.25 -7.80 7.31
CA ASP A 120 -20.93 -7.57 7.89
C ASP A 120 -19.97 -8.74 7.58
N GLU A 121 -20.51 -9.97 7.55
CA GLU A 121 -19.70 -11.13 7.19
C GLU A 121 -19.19 -11.05 5.76
N GLU A 122 -20.04 -10.62 4.83
CA GLU A 122 -19.63 -10.43 3.42
C GLU A 122 -18.58 -9.35 3.30
N LYS A 123 -18.72 -8.27 4.05
CA LYS A 123 -17.75 -7.18 4.10
C LYS A 123 -16.41 -7.66 4.67
N ARG A 124 -16.44 -8.43 5.75
CA ARG A 124 -15.22 -8.99 6.34
C ARG A 124 -14.48 -9.90 5.36
N LYS A 125 -15.21 -10.70 4.59
CA LYS A 125 -14.61 -11.55 3.56
C LYS A 125 -13.92 -10.71 2.48
N ALA A 126 -14.52 -9.59 2.09
CA ALA A 126 -13.93 -8.68 1.12
C ALA A 126 -12.62 -8.08 1.64
N PHE A 127 -12.58 -7.70 2.92
CA PHE A 127 -11.36 -7.20 3.55
C PHE A 127 -10.27 -8.28 3.63
N VAL A 128 -10.64 -9.51 3.92
CA VAL A 128 -9.69 -10.64 3.92
C VAL A 128 -9.08 -10.83 2.53
N ARG A 129 -9.90 -10.79 1.48
CA ARG A 129 -9.40 -10.91 0.10
C ARG A 129 -8.42 -9.80 -0.24
N ALA A 130 -8.75 -8.56 0.13
CA ALA A 130 -7.87 -7.41 -0.11
C ALA A 130 -6.55 -7.57 0.62
N LEU A 131 -6.58 -7.96 1.89
CA LEU A 131 -5.37 -8.18 2.69
C LEU A 131 -4.51 -9.29 2.10
N THR A 132 -5.11 -10.40 1.70
CA THR A 132 -4.40 -11.54 1.12
C THR A 132 -3.68 -11.13 -0.17
N THR A 133 -4.36 -10.39 -1.04
CA THR A 133 -3.78 -9.91 -2.29
C THR A 133 -2.60 -8.97 -2.03
N LEU A 134 -2.78 -8.00 -1.13
CA LEU A 134 -1.73 -7.05 -0.78
C LEU A 134 -0.54 -7.73 -0.13
N GLN A 135 -0.80 -8.66 0.80
CA GLN A 135 0.27 -9.39 1.48
C GLN A 135 1.11 -10.19 0.49
N ARG A 136 0.47 -10.87 -0.46
CA ARG A 136 1.18 -11.62 -1.49
C ARG A 136 2.08 -10.70 -2.33
N ARG A 137 1.55 -9.57 -2.77
CA ARG A 137 2.32 -8.61 -3.56
C ARG A 137 3.50 -8.05 -2.77
N ILE A 138 3.29 -7.74 -1.50
CA ILE A 138 4.34 -7.24 -0.62
C ILE A 138 5.43 -8.30 -0.41
N GLU A 139 5.05 -9.56 -0.22
CA GLU A 139 6.02 -10.65 -0.10
C GLU A 139 6.87 -10.79 -1.36
N LEU A 140 6.26 -10.69 -2.54
CA LEU A 140 6.97 -10.72 -3.81
C LEU A 140 7.92 -9.52 -3.93
N PHE A 141 7.46 -8.34 -3.56
CA PHE A 141 8.27 -7.12 -3.54
C PHE A 141 9.51 -7.30 -2.64
N LEU A 142 9.31 -7.82 -1.44
CA LEU A 142 10.40 -8.00 -0.48
C LEU A 142 11.43 -9.02 -0.95
N SER A 143 11.05 -9.94 -1.83
CA SER A 143 11.96 -10.94 -2.38
C SER A 143 12.85 -10.43 -3.50
N LEU A 144 12.59 -9.23 -4.03
CA LEU A 144 13.37 -8.66 -5.12
C LEU A 144 14.75 -8.20 -4.63
N PRO A 145 15.78 -8.28 -5.50
CA PRO A 145 17.15 -7.86 -5.14
C PRO A 145 17.30 -6.34 -5.22
N HIS A 146 16.68 -5.64 -4.29
CA HIS A 146 16.70 -4.17 -4.24
C HIS A 146 18.15 -3.65 -4.15
N GLY A 147 18.44 -2.61 -4.94
CA GLY A 147 19.76 -2.01 -4.99
C GLY A 147 20.74 -2.73 -5.93
N LYS A 148 20.36 -3.87 -6.48
CA LYS A 148 21.20 -4.66 -7.38
C LYS A 148 20.68 -4.71 -8.81
N ILE A 149 19.46 -4.24 -9.05
CA ILE A 149 18.86 -4.22 -10.37
C ILE A 149 18.59 -2.80 -10.82
N ASP A 150 18.61 -2.62 -12.15
CA ASP A 150 18.34 -1.34 -12.79
C ASP A 150 16.91 -0.87 -12.48
N LYS A 151 16.75 0.45 -12.37
CA LYS A 151 15.44 1.08 -12.10
C LYS A 151 14.37 0.65 -13.11
N LEU A 152 14.73 0.60 -14.40
CA LEU A 152 13.75 0.20 -15.44
C LEU A 152 13.31 -1.26 -15.29
N VAL A 153 14.25 -2.14 -14.96
CA VAL A 153 13.95 -3.56 -14.72
C VAL A 153 13.08 -3.68 -13.46
N LEU A 154 13.41 -2.91 -12.43
CA LEU A 154 12.66 -2.90 -11.18
C LEU A 154 11.21 -2.44 -11.42
N GLU A 155 11.01 -1.35 -12.15
CA GLU A 155 9.67 -0.86 -12.48
C GLU A 155 8.84 -1.92 -13.20
N ARG A 156 9.44 -2.63 -14.15
CA ARG A 156 8.78 -3.71 -14.88
C ARG A 156 8.38 -4.84 -13.95
N ARG A 157 9.27 -5.24 -13.03
CA ARG A 157 8.99 -6.28 -12.05
C ARG A 157 7.84 -5.88 -11.13
N LEU A 158 7.84 -4.63 -10.69
CA LEU A 158 6.77 -4.13 -9.81
C LEU A 158 5.42 -4.10 -10.52
N ASP A 159 5.40 -3.73 -11.80
CA ASP A 159 4.16 -3.76 -12.59
C ASP A 159 3.65 -5.19 -12.77
N GLU A 160 4.54 -6.15 -12.99
CA GLU A 160 4.19 -7.57 -13.08
C GLU A 160 3.57 -8.06 -11.77
N ILE A 161 4.15 -7.68 -10.63
CA ILE A 161 3.61 -8.01 -9.31
C ILE A 161 2.21 -7.43 -9.15
N GLY A 162 2.00 -6.20 -9.60
CA GLY A 162 0.68 -5.55 -9.53
C GLY A 162 -0.39 -6.26 -10.34
N ARG A 163 -0.01 -6.99 -11.38
CA ARG A 163 -0.93 -7.77 -12.21
C ARG A 163 -1.07 -9.22 -11.74
N SER A 164 -0.26 -9.66 -10.79
CA SER A 164 -0.20 -11.08 -10.40
C SER A 164 -1.49 -11.60 -9.76
N GLY A 165 -2.27 -10.74 -9.10
CA GLY A 165 -3.54 -11.14 -8.49
C GLY A 165 -4.71 -11.15 -9.45
N ASP A 166 -4.61 -10.45 -10.58
CA ASP A 166 -5.73 -10.29 -11.52
C ASP A 166 -6.07 -11.58 -12.24
N ALA A 167 -5.06 -12.37 -12.59
CA ALA A 167 -5.26 -13.65 -13.27
C ALA A 167 -5.96 -14.67 -12.36
N GLU A 168 -5.71 -14.65 -11.06
CA GLU A 168 -6.34 -15.54 -10.10
C GLU A 168 -7.80 -15.15 -9.84
N ASN A 169 -8.07 -13.84 -9.87
CA ASN A 169 -9.43 -13.33 -9.66
C ASN A 169 -10.32 -13.46 -10.91
N ALA A 170 -9.72 -13.63 -12.06
CA ALA A 170 -10.44 -13.77 -13.32
C ALA A 170 -10.90 -15.19 -13.61
N ALA A 171 -10.48 -16.16 -12.83
CA ALA A 171 -10.82 -17.57 -13.02
C ALA A 171 -12.17 -17.93 -12.38
#